data_512b26290a32e12f18c04729007427a0
#
_entry.id   512b26290a32e12f18c04729007427a0
#
_cell.length_a   1.000
_cell.length_b   1.000
_cell.length_c   1.000
_cell.angle_alpha   90.00
_cell.angle_beta   90.00
_cell.angle_gamma   90.00
#
_symmetry.space_group_name_H-M   'P 1'
#
loop_
_entity.id
_entity.type
_entity.pdbx_description
1 polymer ?
#
loop_
_entity_poly.entity_id
_entity_poly.type
_entity_poly.pdbx_seq_one_letter_code
_entity_poly.pdbx_strand_id
1 'polypeptide(L)'
;MNTQDSLLTAQRISEKCLAFLNENQLAATPINYSVAYHYCANKMPEMSQKLDKQLQSRKGVDAVFLEALFLEYFSNNEELTNELIQPFEQTLNNTIEKLQTQVSNDKQVVANLEKADKVLAKSNNQDSLTSLMQFLNNVVSKSSERHQTLSDELSDACQQINQLKNQLEQTQQEALLDALTGLYNRRGCEQKLSELSEEIHSSLVIDIDHFKKVNDSFGHFIGDKVIQKVASTIQDHLIEDDFAVRYGGEEFIVVMANKNKSYAKAIAENIRTSVTELRLMQRKTNTYLPPISVSIGIAEKNKDSHWQAVFENADSALYKAKSEGRNMCVIA
;
A
#
# COMPACT_ATOMS: atom_id res chain seq x y z
N MET A 1 5.50 -7.33 10.72
CA MET A 1 4.72 -6.87 11.91
C MET A 1 3.27 -6.67 11.49
N ASN A 2 2.32 -7.41 12.05
CA ASN A 2 0.89 -7.35 11.69
C ASN A 2 0.38 -5.91 11.80
N THR A 3 0.08 -5.27 10.70
CA THR A 3 -0.42 -3.89 10.59
C THR A 3 -1.95 -3.78 10.74
N GLN A 4 -2.59 -4.80 11.29
CA GLN A 4 -3.97 -4.65 11.75
C GLN A 4 -3.93 -4.14 13.18
N ASP A 5 -4.05 -2.81 13.31
CA ASP A 5 -4.44 -2.23 14.59
C ASP A 5 -5.71 -2.94 15.06
N SER A 6 -5.74 -3.41 16.31
CA SER A 6 -6.98 -3.97 16.84
C SER A 6 -8.09 -2.93 16.67
N LEU A 7 -9.33 -3.34 16.50
CA LEU A 7 -10.47 -2.41 16.34
C LEU A 7 -10.45 -1.29 17.40
N LEU A 8 -10.14 -1.64 18.65
CA LEU A 8 -9.99 -0.70 19.76
C LEU A 8 -8.83 0.29 19.57
N THR A 9 -7.71 -0.16 19.01
CA THR A 9 -6.54 0.70 18.73
C THR A 9 -6.87 1.66 17.61
N ALA A 10 -7.48 1.18 16.53
CA ALA A 10 -7.90 2.00 15.39
C ALA A 10 -8.93 3.07 15.79
N GLN A 11 -9.92 2.71 16.62
CA GLN A 11 -10.89 3.66 17.17
C GLN A 11 -10.21 4.75 17.99
N ARG A 12 -9.29 4.38 18.88
CA ARG A 12 -8.55 5.34 19.71
C ARG A 12 -7.65 6.27 18.90
N ILE A 13 -7.03 5.78 17.84
CA ILE A 13 -6.23 6.60 16.92
C ILE A 13 -7.16 7.54 16.14
N SER A 14 -8.32 7.05 15.67
CA SER A 14 -9.31 7.85 14.95
C SER A 14 -9.85 9.03 15.79
N GLU A 15 -10.14 8.79 17.07
CA GLU A 15 -10.55 9.85 18.00
C GLU A 15 -9.47 10.93 18.15
N LYS A 16 -8.21 10.53 18.32
CA LYS A 16 -7.07 11.46 18.38
C LYS A 16 -6.88 12.23 17.08
N CYS A 17 -7.04 11.57 15.95
CA CYS A 17 -6.96 12.19 14.64
C CYS A 17 -8.02 13.27 14.44
N LEU A 18 -9.27 12.97 14.76
CA LEU A 18 -10.36 13.95 14.68
C LEU A 18 -10.16 15.12 15.64
N ALA A 19 -9.66 14.86 16.86
CA ALA A 19 -9.32 15.92 17.80
C ALA A 19 -8.20 16.82 17.23
N PHE A 20 -7.13 16.25 16.69
CA PHE A 20 -6.04 16.97 16.04
C PHE A 20 -6.53 17.87 14.89
N LEU A 21 -7.37 17.33 14.01
CA LEU A 21 -7.94 18.11 12.90
C LEU A 21 -8.80 19.27 13.38
N ASN A 22 -9.64 19.03 14.38
CA ASN A 22 -10.50 20.07 14.97
C ASN A 22 -9.69 21.16 15.67
N GLU A 23 -8.67 20.80 16.45
CA GLU A 23 -7.78 21.77 17.13
C GLU A 23 -7.06 22.68 16.14
N ASN A 24 -6.70 22.16 14.96
CA ASN A 24 -6.04 22.92 13.91
C ASN A 24 -7.02 23.53 12.89
N GLN A 25 -8.33 23.46 13.12
CA GLN A 25 -9.39 23.99 12.25
C GLN A 25 -9.35 23.41 10.82
N LEU A 26 -8.98 22.15 10.70
CA LEU A 26 -8.85 21.44 9.43
C LEU A 26 -10.07 20.56 9.19
N ALA A 27 -10.59 20.59 7.96
CA ALA A 27 -11.65 19.67 7.57
C ALA A 27 -11.12 18.21 7.57
N ALA A 28 -11.98 17.27 8.01
CA ALA A 28 -11.65 15.85 7.99
C ALA A 28 -11.80 15.27 6.57
N THR A 29 -11.06 15.83 5.60
CA THR A 29 -10.95 15.26 4.25
C THR A 29 -10.12 13.98 4.31
N PRO A 30 -10.24 13.02 3.37
CA PRO A 30 -9.42 11.82 3.34
C PRO A 30 -7.91 12.10 3.36
N ILE A 31 -7.46 13.12 2.65
CA ILE A 31 -6.06 13.57 2.63
C ILE A 31 -5.63 14.01 4.03
N ASN A 32 -6.33 14.97 4.61
CA ASN A 32 -6.03 15.48 5.94
C ASN A 32 -6.14 14.40 7.01
N TYR A 33 -7.16 13.53 6.89
CA TYR A 33 -7.35 12.41 7.80
C TYR A 33 -6.22 11.38 7.70
N SER A 34 -5.78 11.02 6.49
CA SER A 34 -4.69 10.07 6.27
C SER A 34 -3.38 10.55 6.90
N VAL A 35 -2.99 11.79 6.65
CA VAL A 35 -1.78 12.38 7.24
C VAL A 35 -1.91 12.44 8.77
N ALA A 36 -3.04 12.93 9.29
CA ALA A 36 -3.28 13.03 10.72
C ALA A 36 -3.33 11.65 11.40
N TYR A 37 -3.90 10.63 10.75
CA TYR A 37 -3.95 9.26 11.27
C TYR A 37 -2.55 8.66 11.42
N HIS A 38 -1.69 8.78 10.39
CA HIS A 38 -0.31 8.29 10.44
C HIS A 38 0.55 9.05 11.44
N TYR A 39 0.31 10.35 11.59
CA TYR A 39 0.94 11.17 12.62
C TYR A 39 0.53 10.70 14.03
N CYS A 40 -0.78 10.57 14.32
CA CYS A 40 -1.29 10.11 15.61
C CYS A 40 -0.91 8.67 15.93
N ALA A 41 -0.74 7.84 14.91
CA ALA A 41 -0.28 6.45 15.03
C ALA A 41 1.24 6.32 15.15
N ASN A 42 1.99 7.41 14.95
CA ASN A 42 3.46 7.45 14.92
C ASN A 42 4.08 6.41 13.95
N LYS A 43 3.44 6.24 12.79
CA LYS A 43 3.85 5.23 11.79
C LYS A 43 4.92 5.71 10.82
N MET A 44 5.13 7.03 10.70
CA MET A 44 6.07 7.67 9.77
C MET A 44 6.91 8.75 10.49
N PRO A 45 8.06 8.39 11.07
CA PRO A 45 8.86 9.33 11.88
C PRO A 45 9.31 10.59 11.14
N GLU A 46 9.70 10.48 9.87
CA GLU A 46 10.17 11.62 9.06
C GLU A 46 9.03 12.61 8.76
N MET A 47 7.87 12.09 8.37
CA MET A 47 6.66 12.89 8.17
C MET A 47 6.24 13.57 9.47
N SER A 48 6.27 12.84 10.59
CA SER A 48 5.93 13.37 11.92
C SER A 48 6.86 14.51 12.32
N GLN A 49 8.17 14.40 12.08
CA GLN A 49 9.13 15.48 12.35
C GLN A 49 8.85 16.74 11.52
N LYS A 50 8.47 16.60 10.25
CA LYS A 50 8.11 17.74 9.40
C LYS A 50 6.83 18.42 9.91
N LEU A 51 5.84 17.62 10.29
CA LEU A 51 4.58 18.13 10.84
C LEU A 51 4.80 18.84 12.19
N ASP A 52 5.62 18.28 13.09
CA ASP A 52 5.98 18.90 14.36
C ASP A 52 6.69 20.25 14.17
N LYS A 53 7.61 20.35 13.21
CA LYS A 53 8.28 21.63 12.87
C LYS A 53 7.27 22.67 12.37
N GLN A 54 6.30 22.24 11.57
CA GLN A 54 5.25 23.14 11.06
C GLN A 54 4.30 23.61 12.16
N LEU A 55 3.90 22.71 13.06
CA LEU A 55 3.08 23.05 14.23
C LEU A 55 3.73 24.08 15.16
N GLN A 56 5.09 24.02 15.29
CA GLN A 56 5.86 24.99 16.06
C GLN A 56 6.09 26.31 15.31
N SER A 57 5.80 26.35 14.01
CA SER A 57 5.96 27.55 13.21
C SER A 57 4.82 28.56 13.47
N ARG A 58 5.08 29.86 13.25
CA ARG A 58 4.05 30.91 13.33
C ARG A 58 2.93 30.77 12.28
N LYS A 59 3.14 29.93 11.24
CA LYS A 59 2.17 29.75 10.15
C LYS A 59 1.10 28.71 10.48
N GLY A 60 1.36 27.83 11.46
CA GLY A 60 0.46 26.73 11.76
C GLY A 60 0.43 25.66 10.66
N VAL A 61 -0.50 24.72 10.78
CA VAL A 61 -0.74 23.66 9.77
C VAL A 61 -2.03 24.03 9.02
N ASP A 62 -1.95 24.08 7.71
CA ASP A 62 -3.09 24.29 6.82
C ASP A 62 -3.32 23.07 5.91
N ALA A 63 -4.43 23.06 5.19
CA ALA A 63 -4.80 21.98 4.30
C ALA A 63 -3.79 21.80 3.14
N VAL A 64 -3.19 22.89 2.65
CA VAL A 64 -2.20 22.87 1.57
C VAL A 64 -0.91 22.17 2.03
N PHE A 65 -0.48 22.43 3.28
CA PHE A 65 0.67 21.76 3.85
C PHE A 65 0.43 20.26 4.06
N LEU A 66 -0.77 19.86 4.55
CA LEU A 66 -1.12 18.44 4.68
C LEU A 66 -1.20 17.76 3.31
N GLU A 67 -1.73 18.44 2.30
CA GLU A 67 -1.76 17.93 0.93
C GLU A 67 -0.35 17.73 0.37
N ALA A 68 0.56 18.67 0.61
CA ALA A 68 1.97 18.53 0.21
C ALA A 68 2.64 17.33 0.90
N LEU A 69 2.40 17.13 2.21
CA LEU A 69 2.88 15.94 2.92
C LEU A 69 2.26 14.66 2.38
N PHE A 70 0.96 14.68 2.07
CA PHE A 70 0.31 13.52 1.46
C PHE A 70 0.92 13.18 0.12
N LEU A 71 1.13 14.16 -0.75
CA LEU A 71 1.79 13.99 -2.04
C LEU A 71 3.23 13.47 -1.88
N GLU A 72 3.99 13.95 -0.92
CA GLU A 72 5.37 13.53 -0.71
C GLU A 72 5.49 12.10 -0.15
N TYR A 73 4.64 11.71 0.78
CA TYR A 73 4.78 10.45 1.53
C TYR A 73 3.82 9.35 1.10
N PHE A 74 2.69 9.68 0.44
CA PHE A 74 1.65 8.72 0.08
C PHE A 74 1.37 8.65 -1.42
N SER A 75 1.69 9.69 -2.21
CA SER A 75 1.39 9.65 -3.63
C SER A 75 2.64 9.64 -4.51
N ASN A 76 2.91 8.48 -5.08
CA ASN A 76 3.64 8.38 -6.34
C ASN A 76 2.72 7.93 -7.50
N ASN A 77 1.40 8.09 -7.37
CA ASN A 77 0.44 7.76 -8.43
C ASN A 77 -0.76 8.72 -8.35
N GLU A 78 -0.67 9.87 -9.01
CA GLU A 78 -1.77 10.86 -9.08
C GLU A 78 -3.07 10.28 -9.68
N GLU A 79 -2.99 9.36 -10.63
CA GLU A 79 -4.16 8.71 -11.24
C GLU A 79 -4.91 7.81 -10.25
N LEU A 80 -4.18 7.05 -9.44
CA LEU A 80 -4.76 6.13 -8.45
C LEU A 80 -5.45 6.86 -7.30
N THR A 81 -4.88 7.98 -6.88
CA THR A 81 -5.41 8.81 -5.79
C THR A 81 -6.77 9.38 -6.16
N ASN A 82 -6.94 9.84 -7.40
CA ASN A 82 -8.19 10.42 -7.87
C ASN A 82 -9.29 9.36 -8.10
N GLU A 83 -8.97 8.18 -8.62
CA GLU A 83 -9.96 7.13 -8.89
C GLU A 83 -10.52 6.46 -7.62
N LEU A 84 -9.76 6.41 -6.54
CA LEU A 84 -10.16 5.72 -5.30
C LEU A 84 -10.60 6.68 -4.20
N ILE A 85 -10.00 7.86 -4.08
CA ILE A 85 -10.34 8.82 -3.02
C ILE A 85 -11.69 9.50 -3.29
N GLN A 86 -11.99 9.88 -4.52
CA GLN A 86 -13.27 10.55 -4.83
C GLN A 86 -14.52 9.69 -4.52
N PRO A 87 -14.60 8.40 -4.90
CA PRO A 87 -15.73 7.55 -4.52
C PRO A 87 -15.84 7.35 -3.00
N PHE A 88 -14.70 7.27 -2.29
CA PHE A 88 -14.68 7.17 -0.84
C PHE A 88 -15.22 8.44 -0.17
N GLU A 89 -14.77 9.62 -0.62
CA GLU A 89 -15.29 10.91 -0.14
C GLU A 89 -16.79 11.05 -0.36
N GLN A 90 -17.28 10.72 -1.54
CA GLN A 90 -18.69 10.76 -1.85
C GLN A 90 -19.50 9.85 -0.94
N THR A 91 -19.05 8.63 -0.72
CA THR A 91 -19.72 7.65 0.14
C THR A 91 -19.74 8.14 1.59
N LEU A 92 -18.62 8.67 2.08
CA LEU A 92 -18.51 9.19 3.45
C LEU A 92 -19.40 10.43 3.66
N ASN A 93 -19.35 11.40 2.75
CA ASN A 93 -20.14 12.62 2.83
C ASN A 93 -21.64 12.32 2.76
N ASN A 94 -22.06 11.45 1.84
CA ASN A 94 -23.45 11.00 1.74
C ASN A 94 -23.93 10.33 3.05
N THR A 95 -23.08 9.51 3.64
CA THR A 95 -23.40 8.82 4.91
C THR A 95 -23.53 9.80 6.07
N ILE A 96 -22.63 10.79 6.16
CA ILE A 96 -22.68 11.85 7.18
C ILE A 96 -23.96 12.69 7.03
N GLU A 97 -24.32 13.10 5.82
CA GLU A 97 -25.52 13.89 5.56
C GLU A 97 -26.80 13.12 5.96
N LYS A 98 -26.87 11.84 5.64
CA LYS A 98 -27.98 10.96 6.03
C LYS A 98 -28.08 10.81 7.54
N LEU A 99 -26.97 10.63 8.26
CA LEU A 99 -26.94 10.58 9.72
C LEU A 99 -27.40 11.90 10.35
N GLN A 100 -26.95 13.04 9.83
CA GLN A 100 -27.39 14.35 10.31
C GLN A 100 -28.90 14.56 10.12
N THR A 101 -29.43 14.13 8.97
CA THR A 101 -30.86 14.15 8.66
C THR A 101 -31.65 13.29 9.64
N GLN A 102 -31.15 12.08 9.95
CA GLN A 102 -31.77 11.17 10.90
C GLN A 102 -31.81 11.76 12.32
N VAL A 103 -30.70 12.33 12.79
CA VAL A 103 -30.65 13.01 14.10
C VAL A 103 -31.68 14.15 14.20
N SER A 104 -31.88 14.89 13.11
CA SER A 104 -32.92 15.94 13.04
C SER A 104 -34.33 15.36 13.12
N ASN A 105 -34.58 14.26 12.41
CA ASN A 105 -35.87 13.55 12.43
C ASN A 105 -36.18 12.97 13.81
N ASP A 106 -35.19 12.39 14.49
CA ASP A 106 -35.35 11.84 15.84
C ASP A 106 -35.66 12.92 16.86
N LYS A 107 -35.07 14.12 16.77
CA LYS A 107 -35.44 15.28 17.59
C LYS A 107 -36.91 15.66 17.37
N GLN A 108 -37.42 15.56 16.16
CA GLN A 108 -38.81 15.85 15.83
C GLN A 108 -39.75 14.78 16.40
N VAL A 109 -39.35 13.51 16.43
CA VAL A 109 -40.10 12.44 17.10
C VAL A 109 -40.19 12.69 18.58
N VAL A 110 -39.10 13.04 19.26
CA VAL A 110 -39.07 13.39 20.67
C VAL A 110 -39.99 14.56 20.97
N ALA A 111 -39.96 15.64 20.17
CA ALA A 111 -40.84 16.79 20.33
C ALA A 111 -42.33 16.43 20.15
N ASN A 112 -42.65 15.51 19.26
CA ASN A 112 -44.02 15.02 19.07
C ASN A 112 -44.49 14.15 20.25
N LEU A 113 -43.61 13.32 20.82
CA LEU A 113 -43.89 12.54 22.03
C LEU A 113 -44.14 13.44 23.24
N GLU A 114 -43.34 14.51 23.42
CA GLU A 114 -43.56 15.49 24.49
C GLU A 114 -44.91 16.25 24.35
N LYS A 115 -45.34 16.58 23.13
CA LYS A 115 -46.66 17.15 22.86
C LYS A 115 -47.78 16.16 23.20
N ALA A 116 -47.60 14.90 22.84
CA ALA A 116 -48.55 13.82 23.15
C ALA A 116 -48.70 13.63 24.66
N ASP A 117 -47.62 13.67 25.42
CA ASP A 117 -47.60 13.56 26.87
C ASP A 117 -48.41 14.72 27.54
N LYS A 118 -48.21 15.96 27.06
CA LYS A 118 -48.95 17.14 27.52
C LYS A 118 -50.46 17.06 27.23
N VAL A 119 -50.87 16.39 26.13
CA VAL A 119 -52.29 16.18 25.80
C VAL A 119 -52.86 15.08 26.66
N LEU A 120 -52.13 14.00 26.93
CA LEU A 120 -52.51 12.93 27.83
C LEU A 120 -52.81 13.45 29.25
N ALA A 121 -51.94 14.34 29.77
CA ALA A 121 -52.07 14.90 31.10
C ALA A 121 -53.36 15.80 31.28
N LYS A 122 -53.95 16.21 30.17
CA LYS A 122 -55.13 17.11 30.17
C LYS A 122 -56.44 16.47 29.72
N SER A 123 -56.40 15.22 29.22
CA SER A 123 -57.56 14.58 28.58
C SER A 123 -58.14 13.46 29.47
N ASN A 124 -59.43 13.57 29.78
CA ASN A 124 -60.21 12.56 30.51
C ASN A 124 -61.21 11.82 29.62
N ASN A 125 -61.15 11.94 28.27
CA ASN A 125 -62.10 11.38 27.35
C ASN A 125 -61.53 10.22 26.55
N GLN A 126 -62.27 9.11 26.43
CA GLN A 126 -61.86 7.83 25.80
C GLN A 126 -61.58 7.99 24.30
N ASP A 127 -62.30 8.86 23.58
CA ASP A 127 -62.08 9.11 22.15
C ASP A 127 -60.76 9.84 21.88
N SER A 128 -60.40 10.75 22.79
CA SER A 128 -59.10 11.45 22.72
C SER A 128 -57.91 10.54 22.97
N LEU A 129 -58.05 9.54 23.85
CA LEU A 129 -57.02 8.50 24.08
C LEU A 129 -56.83 7.61 22.86
N THR A 130 -57.91 7.19 22.19
CA THR A 130 -57.85 6.35 20.98
C THR A 130 -57.13 7.10 19.83
N SER A 131 -57.49 8.39 19.62
CA SER A 131 -56.84 9.21 18.60
C SER A 131 -55.35 9.44 18.88
N LEU A 132 -54.98 9.61 20.15
CA LEU A 132 -53.59 9.77 20.57
C LEU A 132 -52.79 8.46 20.37
N MET A 133 -53.36 7.30 20.69
CA MET A 133 -52.73 6.00 20.42
C MET A 133 -52.50 5.78 18.94
N GLN A 134 -53.49 6.14 18.08
CA GLN A 134 -53.29 6.07 16.62
C GLN A 134 -52.17 7.00 16.13
N PHE A 135 -52.10 8.22 16.66
CA PHE A 135 -51.02 9.16 16.35
C PHE A 135 -49.65 8.62 16.78
N LEU A 136 -49.50 8.11 18.00
CA LEU A 136 -48.28 7.55 18.50
C LEU A 136 -47.81 6.33 17.70
N ASN A 137 -48.74 5.43 17.39
CA ASN A 137 -48.43 4.26 16.54
C ASN A 137 -47.91 4.70 15.17
N ASN A 138 -48.51 5.71 14.56
CA ASN A 138 -48.06 6.23 13.26
C ASN A 138 -46.67 6.87 13.35
N VAL A 139 -46.39 7.62 14.41
CA VAL A 139 -45.05 8.21 14.66
C VAL A 139 -43.99 7.11 14.84
N VAL A 140 -44.30 6.11 15.67
CA VAL A 140 -43.38 4.98 15.94
C VAL A 140 -43.13 4.15 14.67
N SER A 141 -44.20 3.80 13.92
CA SER A 141 -44.05 3.05 12.66
C SER A 141 -43.18 3.78 11.66
N LYS A 142 -43.43 5.06 11.43
CA LYS A 142 -42.62 5.88 10.52
C LYS A 142 -41.16 6.03 10.99
N SER A 143 -40.93 6.12 12.29
CA SER A 143 -39.58 6.14 12.85
C SER A 143 -38.88 4.82 12.63
N SER A 144 -39.57 3.70 12.88
CA SER A 144 -39.04 2.35 12.67
C SER A 144 -38.65 2.09 11.19
N GLU A 145 -39.52 2.48 10.25
CA GLU A 145 -39.24 2.37 8.81
C GLU A 145 -37.99 3.16 8.42
N ARG A 146 -37.85 4.39 8.91
CA ARG A 146 -36.67 5.22 8.63
C ARG A 146 -35.39 4.63 9.23
N HIS A 147 -35.45 4.09 10.45
CA HIS A 147 -34.32 3.42 11.07
C HIS A 147 -33.89 2.19 10.29
N GLN A 148 -34.85 1.40 9.78
CA GLN A 148 -34.56 0.25 8.94
C GLN A 148 -33.86 0.67 7.62
N THR A 149 -34.43 1.67 6.93
CA THR A 149 -33.81 2.20 5.70
C THR A 149 -32.38 2.71 5.94
N LEU A 150 -32.15 3.44 7.04
CA LEU A 150 -30.82 3.93 7.39
C LEU A 150 -29.87 2.77 7.71
N SER A 151 -30.35 1.72 8.39
CA SER A 151 -29.54 0.52 8.69
C SER A 151 -29.11 -0.19 7.41
N ASP A 152 -30.00 -0.32 6.44
CA ASP A 152 -29.73 -0.95 5.16
C ASP A 152 -28.71 -0.09 4.37
N GLU A 153 -28.90 1.22 4.30
CA GLU A 153 -27.98 2.15 3.64
C GLU A 153 -26.58 2.19 4.28
N LEU A 154 -26.51 2.10 5.62
CA LEU A 154 -25.22 1.98 6.33
C LEU A 154 -24.51 0.66 6.02
N SER A 155 -25.28 -0.44 5.92
CA SER A 155 -24.74 -1.74 5.52
C SER A 155 -24.13 -1.68 4.13
N ASP A 156 -24.83 -1.06 3.18
CA ASP A 156 -24.35 -0.90 1.80
C ASP A 156 -23.07 -0.01 1.75
N ALA A 157 -23.08 1.09 2.50
CA ALA A 157 -21.89 1.96 2.61
C ALA A 157 -20.67 1.21 3.19
N CYS A 158 -20.88 0.39 4.22
CA CYS A 158 -19.82 -0.45 4.78
C CYS A 158 -19.27 -1.47 3.76
N GLN A 159 -20.13 -2.05 2.95
CA GLN A 159 -19.70 -2.96 1.88
C GLN A 159 -18.87 -2.24 0.82
N GLN A 160 -19.29 -1.06 0.39
CA GLN A 160 -18.55 -0.24 -0.58
C GLN A 160 -17.16 0.17 -0.03
N ILE A 161 -17.09 0.58 1.23
CA ILE A 161 -15.83 0.92 1.89
C ILE A 161 -14.87 -0.28 1.92
N ASN A 162 -15.38 -1.48 2.23
CA ASN A 162 -14.56 -2.69 2.22
C ASN A 162 -14.07 -3.07 0.81
N GLN A 163 -14.89 -2.89 -0.22
CA GLN A 163 -14.49 -3.10 -1.61
C GLN A 163 -13.39 -2.12 -2.02
N LEU A 164 -13.56 -0.83 -1.74
CA LEU A 164 -12.55 0.20 -2.06
C LEU A 164 -11.24 -0.05 -1.31
N LYS A 165 -11.31 -0.48 -0.06
CA LYS A 165 -10.14 -0.86 0.73
C LYS A 165 -9.37 -2.01 0.08
N ASN A 166 -10.06 -3.08 -0.32
CA ASN A 166 -9.44 -4.23 -0.99
C ASN A 166 -8.81 -3.83 -2.33
N GLN A 167 -9.47 -2.98 -3.11
CA GLN A 167 -8.91 -2.45 -4.35
C GLN A 167 -7.66 -1.61 -4.09
N LEU A 168 -7.67 -0.77 -3.07
CA LEU A 168 -6.51 0.03 -2.69
C LEU A 168 -5.32 -0.85 -2.28
N GLU A 169 -5.55 -1.87 -1.45
CA GLU A 169 -4.51 -2.81 -1.02
C GLU A 169 -3.94 -3.57 -2.23
N GLN A 170 -4.80 -4.03 -3.14
CA GLN A 170 -4.37 -4.71 -4.37
C GLN A 170 -3.52 -3.79 -5.25
N THR A 171 -3.97 -2.56 -5.47
CA THR A 171 -3.24 -1.61 -6.32
C THR A 171 -1.92 -1.16 -5.68
N GLN A 172 -1.88 -1.03 -4.34
CA GLN A 172 -0.62 -0.78 -3.64
C GLN A 172 0.35 -1.95 -3.81
N GLN A 173 -0.11 -3.19 -3.75
CA GLN A 173 0.73 -4.37 -4.01
C GLN A 173 1.22 -4.40 -5.45
N GLU A 174 0.37 -4.14 -6.44
CA GLU A 174 0.75 -4.06 -7.84
C GLU A 174 1.79 -2.96 -8.09
N ALA A 175 1.70 -1.83 -7.39
CA ALA A 175 2.68 -0.74 -7.47
C ALA A 175 4.07 -1.10 -6.91
N LEU A 176 4.22 -2.21 -6.19
CA LEU A 176 5.50 -2.72 -5.68
C LEU A 176 6.18 -3.70 -6.64
N LEU A 177 5.51 -4.11 -7.70
CA LEU A 177 6.02 -5.07 -8.66
C LEU A 177 6.45 -4.38 -9.96
N ASP A 178 7.38 -4.99 -10.67
CA ASP A 178 7.76 -4.63 -12.03
C ASP A 178 6.78 -5.26 -13.03
N ALA A 179 6.10 -4.45 -13.82
CA ALA A 179 5.05 -4.88 -14.73
C ALA A 179 5.53 -5.88 -15.81
N LEU A 180 6.82 -5.87 -16.17
CA LEU A 180 7.38 -6.78 -17.18
C LEU A 180 7.68 -8.16 -16.60
N THR A 181 8.23 -8.23 -15.39
CA THR A 181 8.79 -9.45 -14.81
C THR A 181 7.96 -10.04 -13.68
N GLY A 182 7.10 -9.26 -13.03
CA GLY A 182 6.37 -9.65 -11.82
C GLY A 182 7.24 -9.71 -10.56
N LEU A 183 8.54 -9.43 -10.65
CA LEU A 183 9.42 -9.29 -9.49
C LEU A 183 9.13 -7.97 -8.77
N TYR A 184 9.64 -7.81 -7.55
CA TYR A 184 9.58 -6.50 -6.91
C TYR A 184 10.31 -5.46 -7.75
N ASN A 185 9.79 -4.24 -7.77
CA ASN A 185 10.51 -3.08 -8.30
C ASN A 185 11.38 -2.45 -7.18
N ARG A 186 12.08 -1.37 -7.48
CA ARG A 186 12.93 -0.68 -6.51
C ARG A 186 12.18 -0.28 -5.22
N ARG A 187 10.94 0.20 -5.34
CA ARG A 187 10.09 0.57 -4.20
C ARG A 187 9.67 -0.65 -3.37
N GLY A 188 9.31 -1.75 -4.04
CA GLY A 188 9.02 -3.02 -3.39
C GLY A 188 10.24 -3.58 -2.65
N CYS A 189 11.44 -3.38 -3.18
CA CYS A 189 12.68 -3.71 -2.49
C CYS A 189 12.81 -2.97 -1.15
N GLU A 190 12.67 -1.65 -1.15
CA GLU A 190 12.79 -0.82 0.06
C GLU A 190 11.79 -1.25 1.14
N GLN A 191 10.55 -1.53 0.74
CA GLN A 191 9.55 -2.05 1.67
C GLN A 191 9.93 -3.42 2.23
N LYS A 192 10.32 -4.37 1.38
CA LYS A 192 10.72 -5.72 1.82
C LYS A 192 11.93 -5.70 2.74
N LEU A 193 12.91 -4.86 2.48
CA LEU A 193 14.07 -4.69 3.34
C LEU A 193 13.70 -4.20 4.75
N SER A 194 12.66 -3.35 4.87
CA SER A 194 12.18 -2.85 6.17
C SER A 194 11.47 -3.93 7.02
N GLU A 195 11.02 -5.00 6.38
CA GLU A 195 10.37 -6.15 7.05
C GLU A 195 11.38 -7.19 7.58
N LEU A 196 12.63 -7.13 7.11
CA LEU A 196 13.66 -8.09 7.52
C LEU A 196 14.18 -7.83 8.92
N SER A 197 14.52 -8.91 9.62
CA SER A 197 15.19 -8.88 10.93
C SER A 197 16.61 -8.29 10.83
N GLU A 198 17.22 -7.99 11.96
CA GLU A 198 18.62 -7.52 12.03
C GLU A 198 19.66 -8.67 12.00
N GLU A 199 19.29 -9.82 11.46
CA GLU A 199 20.16 -10.99 11.36
C GLU A 199 21.11 -10.90 10.15
N ILE A 200 21.85 -11.98 9.91
CA ILE A 200 22.75 -12.10 8.77
C ILE A 200 21.92 -12.39 7.52
N HIS A 201 22.07 -11.57 6.50
CA HIS A 201 21.43 -11.74 5.20
C HIS A 201 22.48 -11.68 4.09
N SER A 202 22.15 -12.15 2.90
CA SER A 202 23.01 -11.97 1.74
C SER A 202 22.26 -11.32 0.60
N SER A 203 22.99 -10.58 -0.22
CA SER A 203 22.47 -9.97 -1.44
C SER A 203 23.30 -10.37 -2.66
N LEU A 204 22.60 -10.60 -3.77
CA LEU A 204 23.17 -10.73 -5.09
C LEU A 204 22.78 -9.50 -5.92
N VAL A 205 23.74 -8.94 -6.64
CA VAL A 205 23.48 -7.98 -7.72
C VAL A 205 23.82 -8.69 -9.03
N ILE A 206 22.85 -8.77 -9.93
CA ILE A 206 22.89 -9.59 -11.15
C ILE A 206 22.66 -8.66 -12.35
N ASP A 207 23.44 -8.85 -13.40
CA ASP A 207 23.30 -8.09 -14.64
C ASP A 207 23.44 -9.02 -15.84
N ILE A 208 22.61 -8.81 -16.88
CA ILE A 208 22.63 -9.61 -18.11
C ILE A 208 23.78 -9.15 -18.97
N ASP A 209 24.72 -10.05 -19.21
CA ASP A 209 25.90 -9.78 -20.01
C ASP A 209 25.55 -9.40 -21.44
N HIS A 210 26.10 -8.27 -21.90
CA HIS A 210 25.93 -7.79 -23.27
C HIS A 210 24.47 -7.56 -23.70
N PHE A 211 23.55 -7.26 -22.78
CA PHE A 211 22.12 -7.12 -23.09
C PHE A 211 21.85 -6.07 -24.17
N LYS A 212 22.61 -4.98 -24.19
CA LYS A 212 22.52 -3.99 -25.27
C LYS A 212 22.70 -4.63 -26.67
N LYS A 213 23.63 -5.57 -26.83
CA LYS A 213 23.83 -6.26 -28.12
C LYS A 213 22.61 -7.10 -28.52
N VAL A 214 21.91 -7.68 -27.52
CA VAL A 214 20.67 -8.41 -27.79
C VAL A 214 19.61 -7.46 -28.30
N ASN A 215 19.41 -6.30 -27.67
CA ASN A 215 18.46 -5.29 -28.12
C ASN A 215 18.80 -4.74 -29.50
N ASP A 216 20.07 -4.42 -29.75
CA ASP A 216 20.53 -3.89 -31.04
C ASP A 216 20.35 -4.90 -32.19
N SER A 217 20.50 -6.20 -31.90
CA SER A 217 20.44 -7.26 -32.93
C SER A 217 19.02 -7.80 -33.14
N PHE A 218 18.18 -7.89 -32.10
CA PHE A 218 16.89 -8.59 -32.14
C PHE A 218 15.69 -7.68 -31.79
N GLY A 219 15.96 -6.43 -31.40
CA GLY A 219 14.95 -5.46 -31.01
C GLY A 219 14.48 -5.60 -29.56
N HIS A 220 13.94 -4.52 -29.00
CA HIS A 220 13.50 -4.43 -27.59
C HIS A 220 12.48 -5.50 -27.20
N PHE A 221 11.56 -5.87 -28.10
CA PHE A 221 10.58 -6.92 -27.83
C PHE A 221 11.22 -8.28 -27.47
N ILE A 222 12.31 -8.61 -28.14
CA ILE A 222 13.09 -9.85 -27.82
C ILE A 222 13.89 -9.63 -26.53
N GLY A 223 14.44 -8.44 -26.32
CA GLY A 223 15.09 -8.08 -25.06
C GLY A 223 14.16 -8.25 -23.86
N ASP A 224 12.92 -7.79 -23.97
CA ASP A 224 11.89 -7.97 -22.92
C ASP A 224 11.64 -9.45 -22.62
N LYS A 225 11.62 -10.31 -23.66
CA LYS A 225 11.47 -11.77 -23.45
C LYS A 225 12.70 -12.39 -22.76
N VAL A 226 13.89 -11.87 -23.04
CA VAL A 226 15.12 -12.28 -22.33
C VAL A 226 15.02 -11.88 -20.86
N ILE A 227 14.67 -10.63 -20.56
CA ILE A 227 14.47 -10.14 -19.18
C ILE A 227 13.44 -11.01 -18.44
N GLN A 228 12.26 -11.26 -19.03
CA GLN A 228 11.23 -12.10 -18.43
C GLN A 228 11.73 -13.50 -18.12
N LYS A 229 12.53 -14.10 -19.03
CA LYS A 229 13.03 -15.46 -18.83
C LYS A 229 14.13 -15.52 -17.78
N VAL A 230 15.02 -14.54 -17.73
CA VAL A 230 16.02 -14.40 -16.67
C VAL A 230 15.35 -14.20 -15.32
N ALA A 231 14.37 -13.31 -15.23
CA ALA A 231 13.59 -13.08 -14.01
C ALA A 231 12.91 -14.36 -13.50
N SER A 232 12.24 -15.10 -14.38
CA SER A 232 11.64 -16.39 -14.02
C SER A 232 12.71 -17.38 -13.54
N THR A 233 13.86 -17.46 -14.23
CA THR A 233 14.96 -18.34 -13.82
C THR A 233 15.51 -17.98 -12.45
N ILE A 234 15.66 -16.70 -12.15
CA ILE A 234 16.05 -16.23 -10.81
C ILE A 234 15.03 -16.71 -9.77
N GLN A 235 13.75 -16.47 -10.01
CA GLN A 235 12.67 -16.80 -9.09
C GLN A 235 12.57 -18.32 -8.81
N ASP A 236 12.81 -19.15 -9.81
CA ASP A 236 12.79 -20.61 -9.67
C ASP A 236 13.85 -21.17 -8.69
N HIS A 237 14.89 -20.37 -8.35
CA HIS A 237 15.96 -20.74 -7.42
C HIS A 237 15.79 -20.16 -6.01
N LEU A 238 14.76 -19.37 -5.79
CA LEU A 238 14.48 -18.75 -4.51
C LEU A 238 13.53 -19.61 -3.68
N ILE A 239 13.70 -19.58 -2.37
CA ILE A 239 12.82 -20.25 -1.41
C ILE A 239 12.08 -19.23 -0.56
N GLU A 240 11.18 -19.70 0.32
CA GLU A 240 10.44 -18.85 1.25
C GLU A 240 11.35 -17.84 1.96
N ASP A 241 10.91 -16.61 2.12
CA ASP A 241 11.61 -15.46 2.67
C ASP A 241 12.69 -14.82 1.76
N ASP A 242 13.12 -15.48 0.69
CA ASP A 242 13.98 -14.84 -0.32
C ASP A 242 13.13 -14.04 -1.29
N PHE A 243 13.67 -12.95 -1.82
CA PHE A 243 12.95 -12.19 -2.83
C PHE A 243 13.89 -11.62 -3.90
N ALA A 244 13.34 -11.49 -5.10
CA ALA A 244 14.00 -10.89 -6.23
C ALA A 244 13.37 -9.56 -6.62
N VAL A 245 14.21 -8.66 -7.11
CA VAL A 245 13.88 -7.30 -7.49
C VAL A 245 14.42 -7.04 -8.89
N ARG A 246 13.66 -6.42 -9.75
CA ARG A 246 14.19 -5.76 -10.93
C ARG A 246 14.54 -4.32 -10.59
N TYR A 247 15.83 -4.05 -10.43
CA TYR A 247 16.33 -2.78 -9.94
C TYR A 247 16.54 -1.74 -11.05
N GLY A 248 16.93 -2.21 -12.24
CA GLY A 248 17.17 -1.41 -13.45
C GLY A 248 16.64 -2.10 -14.71
N GLY A 249 17.03 -1.61 -15.87
CA GLY A 249 16.60 -2.18 -17.15
C GLY A 249 16.93 -3.67 -17.30
N GLU A 250 18.18 -4.03 -17.03
CA GLU A 250 18.77 -5.38 -17.16
C GLU A 250 19.40 -5.87 -15.87
N GLU A 251 19.17 -5.12 -14.76
CA GLU A 251 19.78 -5.35 -13.45
C GLU A 251 18.75 -5.91 -12.47
N PHE A 252 19.17 -6.94 -11.73
CA PHE A 252 18.35 -7.58 -10.71
C PHE A 252 19.09 -7.61 -9.38
N ILE A 253 18.34 -7.55 -8.29
CA ILE A 253 18.82 -7.78 -6.93
C ILE A 253 18.09 -8.98 -6.37
N VAL A 254 18.81 -9.87 -5.71
CA VAL A 254 18.23 -10.94 -4.90
C VAL A 254 18.64 -10.72 -3.46
N VAL A 255 17.69 -10.80 -2.55
CA VAL A 255 17.94 -10.75 -1.10
C VAL A 255 17.57 -12.09 -0.51
N MET A 256 18.49 -12.69 0.22
CA MET A 256 18.35 -13.99 0.87
C MET A 256 18.29 -13.79 2.38
N ALA A 257 17.12 -14.02 2.95
CA ALA A 257 16.87 -13.83 4.37
C ALA A 257 17.55 -14.93 5.20
N ASN A 258 18.24 -14.53 6.28
CA ASN A 258 18.89 -15.44 7.23
C ASN A 258 19.89 -16.42 6.60
N LYS A 259 20.57 -16.00 5.52
CA LYS A 259 21.53 -16.82 4.78
C LYS A 259 22.86 -16.10 4.61
N ASN A 260 23.94 -16.86 4.77
CA ASN A 260 25.31 -16.36 4.65
C ASN A 260 25.81 -16.36 3.19
N LYS A 261 26.93 -15.69 2.96
CA LYS A 261 27.55 -15.57 1.63
C LYS A 261 27.93 -16.90 0.96
N SER A 262 28.20 -17.96 1.74
CA SER A 262 28.53 -19.26 1.18
C SER A 262 27.31 -19.93 0.54
N TYR A 263 26.15 -19.83 1.21
CA TYR A 263 24.87 -20.26 0.66
C TYR A 263 24.50 -19.40 -0.57
N ALA A 264 24.61 -18.07 -0.44
CA ALA A 264 24.32 -17.14 -1.52
C ALA A 264 25.17 -17.41 -2.78
N LYS A 265 26.46 -17.80 -2.60
CA LYS A 265 27.33 -18.20 -3.73
C LYS A 265 26.80 -19.45 -4.44
N ALA A 266 26.36 -20.46 -3.71
CA ALA A 266 25.82 -21.68 -4.33
C ALA A 266 24.56 -21.36 -5.16
N ILE A 267 23.65 -20.56 -4.65
CA ILE A 267 22.45 -20.13 -5.39
C ILE A 267 22.83 -19.25 -6.59
N ALA A 268 23.77 -18.32 -6.44
CA ALA A 268 24.26 -17.49 -7.53
C ALA A 268 24.83 -18.32 -8.68
N GLU A 269 25.62 -19.35 -8.39
CA GLU A 269 26.18 -20.26 -9.42
C GLU A 269 25.09 -21.10 -10.10
N ASN A 270 24.05 -21.54 -9.33
CA ASN A 270 22.91 -22.23 -9.90
C ASN A 270 22.13 -21.32 -10.87
N ILE A 271 21.84 -20.08 -10.45
CA ILE A 271 21.18 -19.08 -11.31
C ILE A 271 22.01 -18.84 -12.58
N ARG A 272 23.31 -18.55 -12.43
CA ARG A 272 24.24 -18.31 -13.56
C ARG A 272 24.22 -19.46 -14.55
N THR A 273 24.35 -20.69 -14.07
CA THR A 273 24.35 -21.88 -14.90
C THR A 273 23.02 -22.07 -15.61
N SER A 274 21.91 -21.98 -14.89
CA SER A 274 20.58 -22.12 -15.47
C SER A 274 20.28 -21.05 -16.53
N VAL A 275 20.74 -19.80 -16.32
CA VAL A 275 20.63 -18.75 -17.34
C VAL A 275 21.45 -19.09 -18.58
N THR A 276 22.67 -19.60 -18.41
CA THR A 276 23.54 -19.98 -19.55
C THR A 276 22.97 -21.14 -20.35
N GLU A 277 22.19 -22.02 -19.73
CA GLU A 277 21.53 -23.16 -20.38
C GLU A 277 20.25 -22.79 -21.13
N LEU A 278 19.74 -21.56 -20.98
CA LEU A 278 18.54 -21.10 -21.67
C LEU A 278 18.72 -21.20 -23.20
N ARG A 279 17.73 -21.80 -23.85
CA ARG A 279 17.63 -21.88 -25.31
C ARG A 279 16.46 -21.07 -25.80
N LEU A 280 16.70 -19.78 -26.09
CA LEU A 280 15.68 -18.87 -26.56
C LEU A 280 15.63 -18.85 -28.08
N MET A 281 14.45 -18.92 -28.67
CA MET A 281 14.24 -18.92 -30.12
C MET A 281 13.30 -17.83 -30.52
N GLN A 282 13.67 -17.05 -31.52
CA GLN A 282 12.81 -16.07 -32.17
C GLN A 282 11.82 -16.78 -33.10
N ARG A 283 10.56 -16.88 -32.72
CA ARG A 283 9.52 -17.61 -33.45
C ARG A 283 9.31 -17.15 -34.90
N LYS A 284 9.45 -15.84 -35.17
CA LYS A 284 9.23 -15.30 -36.53
C LYS A 284 10.27 -15.74 -37.56
N THR A 285 11.52 -15.88 -37.15
CA THR A 285 12.63 -16.22 -38.02
C THR A 285 13.11 -17.67 -37.83
N ASN A 286 12.57 -18.38 -36.83
CA ASN A 286 13.00 -19.70 -36.40
C ASN A 286 14.49 -19.77 -36.08
N THR A 287 15.04 -18.66 -35.56
CA THR A 287 16.47 -18.50 -35.25
C THR A 287 16.69 -18.55 -33.74
N TYR A 288 17.70 -19.30 -33.29
CA TYR A 288 18.11 -19.29 -31.89
C TYR A 288 18.88 -18.01 -31.57
N LEU A 289 18.63 -17.46 -30.40
CA LEU A 289 19.43 -16.37 -29.84
C LEU A 289 20.82 -16.92 -29.44
N PRO A 290 21.85 -16.07 -29.46
CA PRO A 290 23.11 -16.42 -28.82
C PRO A 290 22.91 -16.78 -27.35
N PRO A 291 23.81 -17.61 -26.77
CA PRO A 291 23.76 -17.92 -25.36
C PRO A 291 23.70 -16.63 -24.50
N ILE A 292 22.77 -16.60 -23.57
CA ILE A 292 22.64 -15.51 -22.59
C ILE A 292 23.44 -15.89 -21.36
N SER A 293 24.20 -14.96 -20.80
CA SER A 293 24.88 -15.14 -19.51
C SER A 293 24.60 -13.96 -18.58
N VAL A 294 24.88 -14.16 -17.31
CA VAL A 294 24.79 -13.14 -16.27
C VAL A 294 26.09 -13.09 -15.47
N SER A 295 26.46 -11.87 -15.07
CA SER A 295 27.50 -11.64 -14.07
C SER A 295 26.84 -11.34 -12.73
N ILE A 296 27.41 -11.85 -11.64
CA ILE A 296 26.79 -11.75 -10.29
C ILE A 296 27.84 -11.30 -9.28
N GLY A 297 27.50 -10.23 -8.56
CA GLY A 297 28.22 -9.79 -7.38
C GLY A 297 27.48 -10.19 -6.10
N ILE A 298 28.18 -10.63 -5.09
CA ILE A 298 27.64 -11.20 -3.85
C ILE A 298 28.19 -10.43 -2.66
N ALA A 299 27.31 -9.97 -1.76
CA ALA A 299 27.71 -9.37 -0.50
C ALA A 299 26.84 -9.89 0.66
N GLU A 300 27.41 -9.85 1.87
CA GLU A 300 26.74 -10.27 3.09
C GLU A 300 26.46 -9.05 3.98
N LYS A 301 25.24 -8.97 4.50
CA LYS A 301 24.82 -8.00 5.50
C LYS A 301 25.12 -8.56 6.88
N ASN A 302 25.98 -7.88 7.62
CA ASN A 302 26.18 -8.10 9.06
C ASN A 302 25.25 -7.20 9.88
N LYS A 303 25.11 -7.49 11.18
CA LYS A 303 24.21 -6.75 12.09
C LYS A 303 24.41 -5.22 12.05
N ASP A 304 25.65 -4.76 11.91
CA ASP A 304 26.02 -3.34 11.96
C ASP A 304 26.05 -2.66 10.59
N SER A 305 25.76 -3.38 9.50
CA SER A 305 25.81 -2.81 8.15
C SER A 305 24.46 -2.36 7.65
N HIS A 306 24.41 -1.21 6.98
CA HIS A 306 23.22 -0.72 6.27
C HIS A 306 23.11 -1.37 4.90
N TRP A 307 21.89 -1.61 4.42
CA TRP A 307 21.62 -2.20 3.11
C TRP A 307 22.30 -1.47 1.96
N GLN A 308 22.41 -0.14 2.02
CA GLN A 308 23.10 0.66 1.01
C GLN A 308 24.55 0.18 0.83
N ALA A 309 25.30 0.01 1.91
CA ALA A 309 26.69 -0.48 1.85
C ALA A 309 26.79 -1.93 1.33
N VAL A 310 25.80 -2.78 1.64
CA VAL A 310 25.75 -4.15 1.12
C VAL A 310 25.58 -4.16 -0.40
N PHE A 311 24.66 -3.32 -0.91
CA PHE A 311 24.46 -3.23 -2.36
C PHE A 311 25.67 -2.62 -3.07
N GLU A 312 26.34 -1.60 -2.51
CA GLU A 312 27.57 -1.02 -3.05
C GLU A 312 28.71 -2.06 -3.10
N ASN A 313 28.83 -2.91 -2.07
CA ASN A 313 29.82 -3.98 -2.07
C ASN A 313 29.50 -5.05 -3.13
N ALA A 314 28.22 -5.46 -3.24
CA ALA A 314 27.80 -6.41 -4.25
C ALA A 314 27.98 -5.85 -5.67
N ASP A 315 27.70 -4.57 -5.90
CA ASP A 315 27.92 -3.90 -7.18
C ASP A 315 29.42 -3.84 -7.55
N SER A 316 30.27 -3.54 -6.56
CA SER A 316 31.73 -3.58 -6.74
C SER A 316 32.23 -4.98 -7.14
N ALA A 317 31.65 -6.05 -6.55
CA ALA A 317 31.93 -7.43 -6.91
C ALA A 317 31.38 -7.76 -8.31
N LEU A 318 30.20 -7.27 -8.69
CA LEU A 318 29.65 -7.41 -10.03
C LEU A 318 30.54 -6.73 -11.09
N TYR A 319 31.06 -5.54 -10.77
CA TYR A 319 31.99 -4.85 -11.66
C TYR A 319 33.27 -5.69 -11.92
N LYS A 320 33.80 -6.34 -10.87
CA LYS A 320 34.94 -7.29 -11.02
C LYS A 320 34.56 -8.46 -11.93
N ALA A 321 33.39 -9.08 -11.71
CA ALA A 321 32.90 -10.17 -12.56
C ALA A 321 32.83 -9.75 -14.03
N LYS A 322 32.30 -8.54 -14.31
CA LYS A 322 32.25 -8.00 -15.68
C LYS A 322 33.64 -7.73 -16.28
N SER A 323 34.61 -7.26 -15.48
CA SER A 323 35.98 -6.95 -15.96
C SER A 323 36.85 -8.21 -16.16
N GLU A 324 36.60 -9.25 -15.37
CA GLU A 324 37.37 -10.51 -15.42
C GLU A 324 36.90 -11.53 -16.48
N GLY A 325 35.90 -11.16 -17.30
CA GLY A 325 35.47 -11.98 -18.42
C GLY A 325 33.98 -12.29 -18.47
N ARG A 326 33.21 -11.79 -17.51
CA ARG A 326 31.76 -12.02 -17.40
C ARG A 326 31.37 -13.47 -17.09
N ASN A 327 30.07 -13.77 -17.09
CA ASN A 327 29.54 -15.12 -16.84
C ASN A 327 30.16 -15.77 -15.60
N MET A 328 30.25 -15.04 -14.50
CA MET A 328 30.85 -15.51 -13.25
C MET A 328 30.22 -14.85 -12.01
N CYS A 329 30.45 -15.49 -10.86
CA CYS A 329 30.04 -14.97 -9.55
C CYS A 329 31.26 -14.54 -8.74
N VAL A 330 31.26 -13.32 -8.23
CA VAL A 330 32.33 -12.75 -7.38
C VAL A 330 31.76 -12.35 -6.02
N ILE A 331 32.48 -12.68 -4.95
CA ILE A 331 32.13 -12.28 -3.57
C ILE A 331 32.93 -11.01 -3.21
N ALA A 332 32.25 -10.06 -2.58
CA ALA A 332 32.86 -8.86 -2.03
C ALA A 332 33.75 -9.14 -0.81
#